data_8073f29c0bf515fbe44e75630890e3c7
#
_entry.id   8073f29c0bf515fbe44e75630890e3c7
#
_cell.length_a   1.000
_cell.length_b   1.000
_cell.length_c   1.000
_cell.angle_alpha   90.00
_cell.angle_beta   90.00
_cell.angle_gamma   90.00
#
_symmetry.space_group_name_H-M   'P 1'
#
loop_
_entity.id
_entity.type
_entity.pdbx_description
1 polymer ?
#
loop_
_entity_poly.entity_id
_entity_poly.type
_entity_poly.pdbx_seq_one_letter_code
_entity_poly.pdbx_strand_id
1 'polypeptide(L)'
;MSGTEITLSALSRNWGMVDKALEDVDDAMLGDRLNDESNSMGWLLFHMSRIVDRFIHTWCQEAPQLWTKDSWHEKFGLDDDLNNTGGGWTKEQVAAWQIPPKETVVGYYDSVKAAATKYIESLSDSDMERQLEIPPRPPMSIATFLGIVVFDNCVHGGQIAYLRGYYKGMGWFL
;
A
#
# COMPACT_ATOMS: atom_id res chain seq x y z
N MET A 1 19.95 -5.45 15.86
CA MET A 1 18.71 -5.25 15.10
C MET A 1 19.06 -5.52 13.65
N SER A 2 18.44 -6.54 13.05
CA SER A 2 18.68 -6.90 11.64
C SER A 2 18.01 -5.90 10.68
N GLY A 3 18.37 -5.97 9.40
CA GLY A 3 17.71 -5.14 8.37
C GLY A 3 16.21 -5.44 8.27
N THR A 4 15.81 -6.69 8.44
CA THR A 4 14.41 -7.12 8.47
C THR A 4 13.66 -6.55 9.67
N GLU A 5 14.23 -6.57 10.87
CA GLU A 5 13.63 -5.96 12.07
C GLU A 5 13.43 -4.46 11.92
N ILE A 6 14.38 -3.73 11.33
CA ILE A 6 14.25 -2.28 11.07
C ILE A 6 13.12 -2.02 10.06
N THR A 7 13.09 -2.78 8.97
CA THR A 7 12.07 -2.66 7.94
C THR A 7 10.67 -2.91 8.49
N LEU A 8 10.48 -4.01 9.22
CA LEU A 8 9.21 -4.33 9.85
C LEU A 8 8.80 -3.31 10.91
N SER A 9 9.74 -2.80 11.72
CA SER A 9 9.45 -1.76 12.70
C SER A 9 8.94 -0.48 12.02
N ALA A 10 9.53 -0.08 10.90
CA ALA A 10 9.09 1.10 10.16
C ALA A 10 7.69 0.88 9.53
N LEU A 11 7.49 -0.24 8.84
CA LEU A 11 6.19 -0.57 8.23
C LEU A 11 5.08 -0.72 9.26
N SER A 12 5.32 -1.46 10.36
CA SER A 12 4.31 -1.67 11.41
C SER A 12 3.88 -0.37 12.08
N ARG A 13 4.81 0.57 12.30
CA ARG A 13 4.48 1.90 12.84
C ARG A 13 3.61 2.69 11.86
N ASN A 14 3.98 2.68 10.58
CA ASN A 14 3.18 3.35 9.54
C ASN A 14 1.79 2.71 9.43
N TRP A 15 1.71 1.38 9.34
CA TRP A 15 0.44 0.66 9.24
C TRP A 15 -0.45 0.90 10.47
N GLY A 16 0.11 0.84 11.68
CA GLY A 16 -0.63 1.15 12.91
C GLY A 16 -1.17 2.59 12.94
N MET A 17 -0.42 3.56 12.40
CA MET A 17 -0.90 4.92 12.22
C MET A 17 -2.06 4.98 11.21
N VAL A 18 -1.95 4.29 10.08
CA VAL A 18 -3.01 4.22 9.06
C VAL A 18 -4.26 3.53 9.62
N ASP A 19 -4.11 2.39 10.30
CA ASP A 19 -5.22 1.70 10.97
C ASP A 19 -5.97 2.64 11.91
N LYS A 20 -5.23 3.37 12.75
CA LYS A 20 -5.80 4.36 13.67
C LYS A 20 -6.49 5.52 12.93
N ALA A 21 -5.90 5.99 11.84
CA ALA A 21 -6.50 7.05 11.03
C ALA A 21 -7.85 6.64 10.43
N LEU A 22 -8.03 5.37 10.12
CA LEU A 22 -9.22 4.83 9.48
C LEU A 22 -10.34 4.41 10.46
N GLU A 23 -10.10 4.37 11.78
CA GLU A 23 -11.10 3.90 12.77
C GLU A 23 -12.47 4.56 12.57
N ASP A 24 -12.53 5.88 12.54
CA ASP A 24 -13.75 6.69 12.46
C ASP A 24 -14.07 7.23 11.06
N VAL A 25 -13.46 6.68 10.02
CA VAL A 25 -13.68 7.06 8.62
C VAL A 25 -14.79 6.18 8.05
N ASP A 26 -15.83 6.78 7.49
CA ASP A 26 -16.88 6.10 6.74
C ASP A 26 -16.57 6.05 5.22
N ASP A 27 -17.43 5.38 4.44
CA ASP A 27 -17.26 5.23 3.00
C ASP A 27 -17.25 6.58 2.28
N ALA A 28 -18.10 7.51 2.71
CA ALA A 28 -18.18 8.85 2.10
C ALA A 28 -16.86 9.60 2.28
N MET A 29 -16.34 9.61 3.50
CA MET A 29 -15.08 10.26 3.83
C MET A 29 -13.87 9.55 3.18
N LEU A 30 -13.92 8.21 3.10
CA LEU A 30 -12.87 7.42 2.42
C LEU A 30 -12.74 7.82 0.95
N GLY A 31 -13.87 8.12 0.30
CA GLY A 31 -13.94 8.51 -1.11
C GLY A 31 -13.76 10.00 -1.37
N ASP A 32 -13.90 10.86 -0.35
CA ASP A 32 -13.85 12.30 -0.53
C ASP A 32 -12.45 12.82 -0.89
N ARG A 33 -12.41 13.86 -1.72
CA ARG A 33 -11.19 14.51 -2.21
C ARG A 33 -11.21 15.98 -1.84
N LEU A 34 -10.08 16.51 -1.35
CA LEU A 34 -9.97 17.93 -1.02
C LEU A 34 -10.26 18.85 -2.20
N ASN A 35 -9.92 18.41 -3.40
CA ASN A 35 -10.15 19.10 -4.67
C ASN A 35 -9.91 18.10 -5.83
N ASP A 36 -10.15 18.56 -7.06
CA ASP A 36 -10.01 17.73 -8.27
C ASP A 36 -8.58 17.26 -8.58
N GLU A 37 -7.58 17.85 -7.94
CA GLU A 37 -6.16 17.53 -8.14
C GLU A 37 -5.58 16.64 -7.00
N SER A 38 -6.39 16.31 -5.98
CA SER A 38 -5.95 15.50 -4.84
C SER A 38 -6.50 14.09 -4.87
N ASN A 39 -5.79 13.15 -4.26
CA ASN A 39 -6.26 11.78 -4.06
C ASN A 39 -7.07 11.67 -2.76
N SER A 40 -8.04 10.77 -2.73
CA SER A 40 -8.79 10.41 -1.53
C SER A 40 -8.02 9.43 -0.64
N MET A 41 -8.44 9.27 0.61
CA MET A 41 -7.88 8.23 1.49
C MET A 41 -8.03 6.82 0.91
N GLY A 42 -9.15 6.53 0.26
CA GLY A 42 -9.40 5.23 -0.37
C GLY A 42 -8.44 4.96 -1.54
N TRP A 43 -8.18 5.97 -2.38
CA TRP A 43 -7.20 5.84 -3.45
C TRP A 43 -5.79 5.61 -2.89
N LEU A 44 -5.40 6.37 -1.87
CA LEU A 44 -4.08 6.23 -1.23
C LEU A 44 -3.90 4.84 -0.63
N LEU A 45 -4.92 4.32 0.05
CA LEU A 45 -4.86 2.98 0.65
C LEU A 45 -4.80 1.88 -0.42
N PHE A 46 -5.57 2.03 -1.50
CA PHE A 46 -5.49 1.15 -2.68
C PHE A 46 -4.07 1.16 -3.25
N HIS A 47 -3.53 2.34 -3.55
CA HIS A 47 -2.20 2.49 -4.13
C HIS A 47 -1.12 1.84 -3.27
N MET A 48 -1.07 2.17 -1.97
CA MET A 48 -0.13 1.56 -1.02
C MET A 48 -0.20 0.03 -1.05
N SER A 49 -1.41 -0.51 -1.00
CA SER A 49 -1.63 -1.96 -1.00
C SER A 49 -1.15 -2.59 -2.31
N ARG A 50 -1.49 -2.00 -3.45
CA ARG A 50 -1.05 -2.48 -4.77
C ARG A 50 0.47 -2.46 -4.92
N ILE A 51 1.13 -1.39 -4.44
CA ILE A 51 2.60 -1.32 -4.45
C ILE A 51 3.20 -2.46 -3.65
N VAL A 52 2.75 -2.67 -2.41
CA VAL A 52 3.29 -3.75 -1.55
C VAL A 52 3.01 -5.13 -2.16
N ASP A 53 1.78 -5.40 -2.60
CA ASP A 53 1.39 -6.67 -3.21
C ASP A 53 2.26 -7.01 -4.42
N ARG A 54 2.40 -6.05 -5.35
CA ARG A 54 3.22 -6.20 -6.54
C ARG A 54 4.71 -6.41 -6.21
N PHE A 55 5.23 -5.61 -5.27
CA PHE A 55 6.64 -5.69 -4.88
C PHE A 55 6.98 -7.04 -4.23
N ILE A 56 6.18 -7.45 -3.27
CA ILE A 56 6.43 -8.67 -2.51
C ILE A 56 6.18 -9.91 -3.35
N HIS A 57 5.06 -9.99 -4.05
CA HIS A 57 4.71 -11.21 -4.78
C HIS A 57 5.41 -11.30 -6.13
N THR A 58 5.28 -10.27 -6.99
CA THR A 58 5.83 -10.38 -8.34
C THR A 58 7.36 -10.41 -8.36
N TRP A 59 8.00 -9.45 -7.66
CA TRP A 59 9.45 -9.29 -7.82
C TRP A 59 10.28 -9.99 -6.76
N CYS A 60 9.83 -10.05 -5.53
CA CYS A 60 10.60 -10.71 -4.48
C CYS A 60 10.41 -12.22 -4.45
N GLN A 61 9.19 -12.71 -4.70
CA GLN A 61 8.81 -14.12 -4.58
C GLN A 61 8.53 -14.83 -5.92
N GLU A 62 8.43 -14.08 -7.03
CA GLU A 62 8.02 -14.62 -8.35
C GLU A 62 6.69 -15.40 -8.25
N ALA A 63 5.77 -14.86 -7.47
CA ALA A 63 4.48 -15.48 -7.12
C ALA A 63 3.30 -14.63 -7.61
N PRO A 64 2.11 -15.22 -7.77
CA PRO A 64 0.90 -14.47 -8.11
C PRO A 64 0.57 -13.44 -7.03
N GLN A 65 0.23 -12.21 -7.45
CA GLN A 65 -0.27 -11.16 -6.56
C GLN A 65 -1.61 -11.59 -5.93
N LEU A 66 -1.87 -11.16 -4.71
CA LEU A 66 -3.18 -11.34 -4.07
C LEU A 66 -4.29 -10.69 -4.88
N TRP A 67 -3.98 -9.64 -5.63
CA TRP A 67 -4.86 -8.92 -6.54
C TRP A 67 -5.64 -9.85 -7.46
N THR A 68 -4.97 -10.79 -8.12
CA THR A 68 -5.59 -11.76 -9.01
C THR A 68 -5.89 -13.09 -8.31
N LYS A 69 -5.00 -13.55 -7.44
CA LYS A 69 -5.12 -14.83 -6.74
C LYS A 69 -6.41 -14.93 -5.92
N ASP A 70 -6.78 -13.84 -5.23
CA ASP A 70 -7.91 -13.78 -4.31
C ASP A 70 -9.07 -12.93 -4.88
N SER A 71 -9.06 -12.69 -6.21
CA SER A 71 -10.07 -11.91 -6.96
C SER A 71 -10.34 -10.51 -6.37
N TRP A 72 -9.31 -9.85 -5.82
CA TRP A 72 -9.49 -8.50 -5.32
C TRP A 72 -9.84 -7.51 -6.43
N HIS A 73 -9.29 -7.67 -7.64
CA HIS A 73 -9.62 -6.84 -8.81
C HIS A 73 -11.13 -6.77 -9.08
N GLU A 74 -11.84 -7.89 -8.98
CA GLU A 74 -13.29 -7.94 -9.15
C GLU A 74 -14.02 -7.12 -8.08
N LYS A 75 -13.58 -7.25 -6.80
CA LYS A 75 -14.16 -6.51 -5.66
C LYS A 75 -13.90 -5.00 -5.75
N PHE A 76 -12.82 -4.61 -6.44
CA PHE A 76 -12.48 -3.20 -6.69
C PHE A 76 -13.11 -2.64 -7.98
N GLY A 77 -13.80 -3.46 -8.77
CA GLY A 77 -14.37 -3.06 -10.05
C GLY A 77 -13.32 -2.64 -11.07
N LEU A 78 -12.12 -3.22 -10.97
CA LEU A 78 -10.98 -2.96 -11.84
C LEU A 78 -10.59 -4.22 -12.60
N ASP A 79 -9.76 -4.05 -13.63
CA ASP A 79 -9.19 -5.17 -14.37
C ASP A 79 -8.14 -5.95 -13.55
N ASP A 80 -7.74 -7.10 -14.08
CA ASP A 80 -6.72 -7.97 -13.51
C ASP A 80 -5.28 -7.54 -13.85
N ASP A 81 -5.08 -6.33 -14.41
CA ASP A 81 -3.75 -5.83 -14.75
C ASP A 81 -2.86 -5.76 -13.51
N LEU A 82 -1.83 -6.59 -13.51
CA LEU A 82 -0.85 -6.68 -12.43
C LEU A 82 -0.02 -5.40 -12.25
N ASN A 83 0.00 -4.52 -13.25
CA ASN A 83 0.71 -3.25 -13.22
C ASN A 83 -0.16 -2.08 -12.77
N ASN A 84 -1.48 -2.24 -12.78
CA ASN A 84 -2.39 -1.22 -12.33
C ASN A 84 -2.29 -1.03 -10.80
N THR A 85 -1.56 -0.03 -10.39
CA THR A 85 -1.41 0.39 -8.99
C THR A 85 -2.10 1.71 -8.70
N GLY A 86 -2.82 2.28 -9.66
CA GLY A 86 -3.33 3.65 -9.58
C GLY A 86 -2.27 4.72 -9.91
N GLY A 87 -0.99 4.37 -9.82
CA GLY A 87 0.10 5.28 -10.19
C GLY A 87 0.03 5.67 -11.66
N GLY A 88 0.11 6.98 -11.94
CA GLY A 88 -0.03 7.51 -13.30
C GLY A 88 -1.46 7.67 -13.81
N TRP A 89 -2.48 7.40 -13.00
CA TRP A 89 -3.86 7.72 -13.37
C TRP A 89 -4.03 9.22 -13.55
N THR A 90 -4.80 9.60 -14.56
CA THR A 90 -5.21 11.00 -14.76
C THR A 90 -6.24 11.41 -13.70
N LYS A 91 -6.44 12.70 -13.51
CA LYS A 91 -7.45 13.21 -12.59
C LYS A 91 -8.88 12.75 -12.97
N GLU A 92 -9.14 12.59 -14.28
CA GLU A 92 -10.39 12.08 -14.80
C GLU A 92 -10.59 10.60 -14.45
N GLN A 93 -9.53 9.79 -14.53
CA GLN A 93 -9.55 8.38 -14.10
C GLN A 93 -9.80 8.25 -12.60
N VAL A 94 -9.11 9.07 -11.79
CA VAL A 94 -9.31 9.11 -10.33
C VAL A 94 -10.74 9.54 -9.99
N ALA A 95 -11.29 10.54 -10.70
CA ALA A 95 -12.64 11.04 -10.46
C ALA A 95 -13.72 10.04 -10.89
N ALA A 96 -13.48 9.28 -11.96
CA ALA A 96 -14.42 8.30 -12.48
C ALA A 96 -14.46 6.99 -11.67
N TRP A 97 -13.38 6.68 -10.95
CA TRP A 97 -13.31 5.43 -10.20
C TRP A 97 -14.19 5.46 -8.95
N GLN A 98 -15.09 4.48 -8.88
CA GLN A 98 -15.94 4.29 -7.70
C GLN A 98 -15.15 3.49 -6.66
N ILE A 99 -14.73 4.16 -5.59
CA ILE A 99 -14.02 3.50 -4.50
C ILE A 99 -14.94 2.48 -3.85
N PRO A 100 -14.50 1.23 -3.67
CA PRO A 100 -15.30 0.19 -3.01
C PRO A 100 -15.59 0.57 -1.55
N PRO A 101 -16.57 -0.10 -0.90
CA PRO A 101 -16.82 0.08 0.52
C PRO A 101 -15.53 -0.09 1.35
N LYS A 102 -15.42 0.65 2.44
CA LYS A 102 -14.27 0.63 3.36
C LYS A 102 -13.85 -0.78 3.73
N GLU A 103 -14.81 -1.65 4.02
CA GLU A 103 -14.53 -3.05 4.36
C GLU A 103 -13.71 -3.77 3.28
N THR A 104 -14.02 -3.52 2.01
CA THR A 104 -13.28 -4.11 0.87
C THR A 104 -11.87 -3.54 0.78
N VAL A 105 -11.72 -2.21 0.86
CA VAL A 105 -10.41 -1.55 0.74
C VAL A 105 -9.50 -1.94 1.90
N VAL A 106 -10.02 -1.93 3.13
CA VAL A 106 -9.28 -2.35 4.34
C VAL A 106 -8.98 -3.84 4.31
N GLY A 107 -9.92 -4.69 3.85
CA GLY A 107 -9.71 -6.13 3.75
C GLY A 107 -8.55 -6.51 2.82
N TYR A 108 -8.41 -5.82 1.67
CA TYR A 108 -7.25 -6.00 0.79
C TYR A 108 -5.95 -5.52 1.45
N TYR A 109 -5.97 -4.33 2.03
CA TYR A 109 -4.83 -3.77 2.75
C TYR A 109 -4.35 -4.71 3.88
N ASP A 110 -5.24 -5.27 4.68
CA ASP A 110 -4.90 -6.22 5.75
C ASP A 110 -4.30 -7.52 5.21
N SER A 111 -4.86 -8.05 4.12
CA SER A 111 -4.32 -9.24 3.45
C SER A 111 -2.90 -9.02 2.96
N VAL A 112 -2.64 -7.85 2.37
CA VAL A 112 -1.32 -7.46 1.88
C VAL A 112 -0.33 -7.23 3.04
N LYS A 113 -0.74 -6.56 4.12
CA LYS A 113 0.09 -6.40 5.33
C LYS A 113 0.53 -7.75 5.89
N ALA A 114 -0.42 -8.67 6.03
CA ALA A 114 -0.13 -10.01 6.57
C ALA A 114 0.86 -10.77 5.69
N ALA A 115 0.67 -10.75 4.38
CA ALA A 115 1.58 -11.41 3.44
C ALA A 115 2.98 -10.79 3.44
N ALA A 116 3.06 -9.46 3.44
CA ALA A 116 4.33 -8.74 3.48
C ALA A 116 5.10 -8.98 4.78
N THR A 117 4.41 -8.94 5.92
CA THR A 117 5.01 -9.24 7.23
C THR A 117 5.62 -10.64 7.23
N LYS A 118 4.83 -11.65 6.85
CA LYS A 118 5.29 -13.04 6.78
C LYS A 118 6.50 -13.21 5.87
N TYR A 119 6.50 -12.56 4.71
CA TYR A 119 7.63 -12.63 3.78
C TYR A 119 8.89 -11.99 4.39
N ILE A 120 8.80 -10.77 4.92
CA ILE A 120 9.95 -10.05 5.47
C ILE A 120 10.52 -10.79 6.69
N GLU A 121 9.67 -11.37 7.55
CA GLU A 121 10.09 -12.20 8.69
C GLU A 121 10.87 -13.46 8.26
N SER A 122 10.61 -13.97 7.07
CA SER A 122 11.28 -15.15 6.55
C SER A 122 12.66 -14.89 5.95
N LEU A 123 13.03 -13.62 5.72
CA LEU A 123 14.28 -13.25 5.07
C LEU A 123 15.47 -13.35 6.02
N SER A 124 16.52 -14.04 5.57
CA SER A 124 17.85 -13.98 6.19
C SER A 124 18.64 -12.75 5.70
N ASP A 125 19.77 -12.45 6.35
CA ASP A 125 20.67 -11.38 5.91
C ASP A 125 21.18 -11.62 4.48
N SER A 126 21.43 -12.88 4.09
CA SER A 126 21.84 -13.22 2.71
C SER A 126 20.71 -13.03 1.70
N ASP A 127 19.45 -13.25 2.08
CA ASP A 127 18.30 -12.97 1.22
C ASP A 127 18.15 -11.46 0.97
N MET A 128 18.44 -10.63 1.97
CA MET A 128 18.41 -9.17 1.84
C MET A 128 19.42 -8.64 0.81
N GLU A 129 20.51 -9.34 0.58
CA GLU A 129 21.54 -9.00 -0.41
C GLU A 129 21.23 -9.51 -1.82
N ARG A 130 20.28 -10.45 -1.96
CA ARG A 130 19.89 -11.00 -3.26
C ARG A 130 19.45 -9.91 -4.22
N GLN A 131 19.99 -9.94 -5.44
CA GLN A 131 19.68 -8.96 -6.49
C GLN A 131 18.36 -9.31 -7.19
N LEU A 132 17.55 -8.29 -7.43
CA LEU A 132 16.33 -8.35 -8.22
C LEU A 132 16.55 -7.68 -9.57
N GLU A 133 16.14 -8.35 -10.63
CA GLU A 133 16.16 -7.83 -12.00
C GLU A 133 14.79 -7.25 -12.35
N ILE A 134 14.68 -5.92 -12.42
CA ILE A 134 13.41 -5.21 -12.64
C ILE A 134 13.59 -4.20 -13.79
N PRO A 135 13.65 -4.65 -15.05
CA PRO A 135 13.80 -3.74 -16.18
C PRO A 135 12.72 -2.64 -16.21
N PRO A 136 13.04 -1.42 -16.64
CA PRO A 136 14.33 -0.91 -17.12
C PRO A 136 15.30 -0.43 -16.03
N ARG A 137 15.01 -0.69 -14.74
CA ARG A 137 15.87 -0.30 -13.63
C ARG A 137 17.13 -1.17 -13.57
N PRO A 138 18.27 -0.63 -13.09
CA PRO A 138 19.41 -1.46 -12.79
C PRO A 138 19.06 -2.47 -11.70
N PRO A 139 19.77 -3.63 -11.63
CA PRO A 139 19.62 -4.59 -10.54
C PRO A 139 19.76 -3.90 -9.18
N MET A 140 18.95 -4.32 -8.21
CA MET A 140 19.02 -3.80 -6.85
C MET A 140 18.76 -4.90 -5.82
N SER A 141 19.36 -4.79 -4.64
CA SER A 141 19.15 -5.76 -3.58
C SER A 141 17.71 -5.71 -3.04
N ILE A 142 17.25 -6.83 -2.47
CA ILE A 142 15.97 -6.87 -1.73
C ILE A 142 15.95 -5.78 -0.64
N ALA A 143 17.06 -5.56 0.07
CA ALA A 143 17.14 -4.52 1.08
C ALA A 143 16.85 -3.12 0.50
N THR A 144 17.48 -2.78 -0.63
CA THR A 144 17.22 -1.50 -1.34
C THR A 144 15.76 -1.41 -1.78
N PHE A 145 15.22 -2.50 -2.29
CA PHE A 145 13.85 -2.58 -2.78
C PHE A 145 12.82 -2.41 -1.66
N LEU A 146 13.03 -3.07 -0.52
CA LEU A 146 12.21 -2.88 0.68
C LEU A 146 12.29 -1.45 1.23
N GLY A 147 13.44 -0.79 1.10
CA GLY A 147 13.58 0.63 1.41
C GLY A 147 12.64 1.52 0.58
N ILE A 148 12.44 1.19 -0.71
CA ILE A 148 11.45 1.88 -1.58
C ILE A 148 10.02 1.62 -1.07
N VAL A 149 9.70 0.38 -0.69
CA VAL A 149 8.38 0.03 -0.12
C VAL A 149 8.10 0.81 1.16
N VAL A 150 9.08 0.87 2.07
CA VAL A 150 8.96 1.66 3.32
C VAL A 150 8.72 3.13 3.01
N PHE A 151 9.51 3.71 2.10
CA PHE A 151 9.37 5.11 1.72
C PHE A 151 7.98 5.42 1.16
N ASP A 152 7.52 4.64 0.17
CA ASP A 152 6.21 4.79 -0.46
C ASP A 152 5.08 4.72 0.58
N ASN A 153 5.12 3.69 1.43
CA ASN A 153 4.11 3.50 2.48
C ASN A 153 4.11 4.65 3.51
N CYS A 154 5.28 5.14 3.92
CA CYS A 154 5.36 6.27 4.85
C CYS A 154 4.83 7.57 4.24
N VAL A 155 5.12 7.83 2.97
CA VAL A 155 4.61 9.01 2.25
C VAL A 155 3.08 8.98 2.19
N HIS A 156 2.51 7.88 1.72
CA HIS A 156 1.06 7.77 1.54
C HIS A 156 0.31 7.58 2.87
N GLY A 157 0.89 6.86 3.83
CA GLY A 157 0.36 6.80 5.20
C GLY A 157 0.30 8.19 5.86
N GLY A 158 1.33 9.02 5.67
CA GLY A 158 1.34 10.41 6.13
C GLY A 158 0.26 11.27 5.47
N GLN A 159 -0.03 11.05 4.18
CA GLN A 159 -1.13 11.71 3.48
C GLN A 159 -2.50 11.29 4.04
N ILE A 160 -2.72 10.01 4.31
CA ILE A 160 -3.95 9.51 4.96
C ILE A 160 -4.11 10.15 6.35
N ALA A 161 -3.04 10.18 7.14
CA ALA A 161 -3.03 10.81 8.46
C ALA A 161 -3.37 12.31 8.41
N TYR A 162 -2.82 13.02 7.41
CA TYR A 162 -3.13 14.43 7.19
C TYR A 162 -4.61 14.63 6.83
N LEU A 163 -5.16 13.84 5.89
CA LEU A 163 -6.56 13.88 5.51
C LEU A 163 -7.47 13.57 6.69
N ARG A 164 -7.12 12.58 7.53
CA ARG A 164 -7.86 12.27 8.77
C ARG A 164 -7.90 13.50 9.69
N GLY A 165 -6.77 14.18 9.89
CA GLY A 165 -6.70 15.40 10.68
C GLY A 165 -7.54 16.52 10.09
N TYR A 166 -7.58 16.66 8.77
CA TYR A 166 -8.40 17.64 8.07
C TYR A 166 -9.90 17.42 8.30
N TYR A 167 -10.39 16.17 8.17
CA TYR A 167 -11.81 15.87 8.27
C TYR A 167 -12.32 15.78 9.72
N LYS A 168 -11.53 15.27 10.63
CA LYS A 168 -11.96 14.93 12.01
C LYS A 168 -11.24 15.71 13.11
N GLY A 169 -10.29 16.55 12.76
CA GLY A 169 -9.50 17.32 13.71
C GLY A 169 -8.27 16.60 14.25
N MET A 170 -7.56 17.28 15.16
CA MET A 170 -6.31 16.83 15.77
C MET A 170 -6.54 15.88 16.96
N GLY A 171 -5.45 15.31 17.49
CA GLY A 171 -5.45 14.56 18.75
C GLY A 171 -5.86 13.08 18.65
N TRP A 172 -6.05 12.56 17.46
CA TRP A 172 -6.49 11.18 17.22
C TRP A 172 -5.38 10.14 17.30
N PHE A 173 -4.14 10.56 17.15
CA PHE A 173 -2.97 9.65 17.05
C PHE A 173 -2.30 9.39 18.41
N LEU A 174 -2.58 10.17 19.45
CA LEU A 174 -1.96 10.06 20.78
C LEU A 174 -2.65 9.03 21.66
#